data_c1f4404758afa924a0497e4ad79f17fb
#
_entry.id   c1f4404758afa924a0497e4ad79f17fb
#
_cell.length_a   1.000
_cell.length_b   1.000
_cell.length_c   1.000
_cell.angle_alpha   90.00
_cell.angle_beta   90.00
_cell.angle_gamma   90.00
#
_symmetry.space_group_name_H-M   'P 1'
#
loop_
_entity.id
_entity.type
_entity.pdbx_description
1 polymer ?
#
loop_
_entity_poly.entity_id
_entity_poly.type
_entity_poly.pdbx_seq_one_letter_code
_entity_poly.pdbx_strand_id
1 'polypeptide(L)'
;MVLWSLGNEPDLEHFPQDAYDYWHPLYELAHQLDPQNRPVTLVCCQNDYTKDITTRTMDIVCINRYYGWYNLSGDMDAACYGLNQELDFWAEQHKPVMMSEYGADTVAGLHTAGAEMFSEEFQVEFYRRLDAEFDKRPWFVGEFVWNFADYDTVQGPMRVDGNKKGLFTRDRRPKLGMHFLRQRWAEIPTFGFKE
;
A
#
# COMPACT_ATOMS: atom_id res chain seq x y z
N MET A 1 4.89 -10.46 16.39
CA MET A 1 3.93 -10.54 15.27
C MET A 1 2.64 -9.89 15.75
N VAL A 2 2.08 -8.96 14.99
CA VAL A 2 0.91 -8.14 15.36
C VAL A 2 -0.36 -8.70 14.74
N LEU A 3 -0.29 -9.20 13.50
CA LEU A 3 -1.41 -9.76 12.74
C LEU A 3 -0.94 -10.91 11.84
N TRP A 4 -1.89 -11.69 11.33
CA TRP A 4 -1.67 -12.72 10.30
C TRP A 4 -2.12 -12.21 8.94
N SER A 5 -1.30 -12.37 7.91
CA SER A 5 -1.71 -12.21 6.52
C SER A 5 -1.79 -13.59 5.85
N LEU A 6 -2.97 -13.93 5.33
CA LEU A 6 -3.23 -15.25 4.72
C LEU A 6 -2.64 -15.36 3.32
N GLY A 7 -2.57 -14.25 2.58
CA GLY A 7 -2.06 -14.21 1.23
C GLY A 7 -1.86 -12.80 0.72
N ASN A 8 -1.20 -12.69 -0.44
CA ASN A 8 -0.93 -11.44 -1.12
C ASN A 8 -1.49 -11.46 -2.54
N GLU A 9 -2.35 -10.50 -2.85
CA GLU A 9 -2.88 -10.21 -4.19
C GLU A 9 -3.54 -11.40 -4.91
N PRO A 10 -4.39 -12.21 -4.25
CA PRO A 10 -5.17 -13.20 -4.99
C PRO A 10 -6.21 -12.52 -5.89
N ASP A 11 -6.71 -13.23 -6.87
CA ASP A 11 -7.79 -12.75 -7.72
C ASP A 11 -9.12 -12.75 -6.94
N LEU A 12 -9.55 -11.58 -6.50
CA LEU A 12 -10.80 -11.36 -5.75
C LEU A 12 -11.89 -10.70 -6.61
N GLU A 13 -11.59 -10.40 -7.88
CA GLU A 13 -12.44 -9.64 -8.77
C GLU A 13 -13.16 -10.52 -9.81
N HIS A 14 -12.41 -11.43 -10.47
CA HIS A 14 -12.96 -12.25 -11.55
C HIS A 14 -13.74 -13.44 -11.02
N PHE A 15 -13.37 -13.98 -9.86
CA PHE A 15 -14.00 -15.13 -9.22
C PHE A 15 -14.27 -14.87 -7.73
N PRO A 16 -15.10 -13.86 -7.39
CA PRO A 16 -15.26 -13.41 -6.01
C PRO A 16 -15.83 -14.48 -5.08
N GLN A 17 -16.76 -15.32 -5.57
CA GLN A 17 -17.34 -16.40 -4.75
C GLN A 17 -16.33 -17.53 -4.51
N ASP A 18 -15.60 -17.97 -5.54
CA ASP A 18 -14.57 -19.01 -5.39
C ASP A 18 -13.45 -18.54 -4.45
N ALA A 19 -13.08 -17.26 -4.56
CA ALA A 19 -12.11 -16.66 -3.63
C ALA A 19 -12.63 -16.65 -2.20
N TYR A 20 -13.87 -16.26 -1.98
CA TYR A 20 -14.50 -16.30 -0.65
C TYR A 20 -14.53 -17.72 -0.09
N ASP A 21 -15.00 -18.69 -0.87
CA ASP A 21 -15.12 -20.09 -0.47
C ASP A 21 -13.75 -20.71 -0.13
N TYR A 22 -12.67 -20.21 -0.71
CA TYR A 22 -11.30 -20.64 -0.39
C TYR A 22 -10.70 -19.90 0.83
N TRP A 23 -10.79 -18.57 0.88
CA TRP A 23 -10.06 -17.77 1.87
C TRP A 23 -10.78 -17.65 3.21
N HIS A 24 -12.13 -17.63 3.22
CA HIS A 24 -12.88 -17.49 4.46
C HIS A 24 -12.69 -18.66 5.44
N PRO A 25 -12.68 -19.94 5.01
CA PRO A 25 -12.34 -21.05 5.90
C PRO A 25 -10.90 -20.95 6.46
N LEU A 26 -9.94 -20.38 5.72
CA LEU A 26 -8.60 -20.16 6.22
C LEU A 26 -8.53 -19.03 7.25
N TYR A 27 -9.37 -18.01 7.10
CA TYR A 27 -9.55 -16.97 8.11
C TYR A 27 -10.07 -17.58 9.43
N GLU A 28 -11.11 -18.39 9.37
CA GLU A 28 -11.65 -19.08 10.55
C GLU A 28 -10.61 -20.02 11.19
N LEU A 29 -9.87 -20.76 10.38
CA LEU A 29 -8.83 -21.67 10.86
C LEU A 29 -7.69 -20.90 11.55
N ALA A 30 -7.28 -19.74 11.01
CA ALA A 30 -6.27 -18.92 11.63
C ALA A 30 -6.67 -18.48 13.04
N HIS A 31 -7.92 -18.06 13.24
CA HIS A 31 -8.45 -17.73 14.57
C HIS A 31 -8.53 -18.95 15.49
N GLN A 32 -8.92 -20.11 14.98
CA GLN A 32 -8.97 -21.34 15.77
C GLN A 32 -7.60 -21.78 16.28
N LEU A 33 -6.56 -21.56 15.45
CA LEU A 33 -5.19 -22.01 15.75
C LEU A 33 -4.36 -20.99 16.51
N ASP A 34 -4.74 -19.71 16.51
CA ASP A 34 -3.99 -18.67 17.19
C ASP A 34 -4.48 -18.44 18.63
N PRO A 35 -3.74 -18.91 19.65
CA PRO A 35 -4.16 -18.75 21.05
C PRO A 35 -4.14 -17.29 21.52
N GLN A 36 -3.53 -16.37 20.76
CA GLN A 36 -3.49 -14.94 21.05
C GLN A 36 -4.63 -14.16 20.38
N ASN A 37 -5.42 -14.83 19.53
CA ASN A 37 -6.52 -14.23 18.79
C ASN A 37 -6.12 -12.93 18.06
N ARG A 38 -4.97 -12.96 17.38
CA ARG A 38 -4.48 -11.82 16.63
C ARG A 38 -5.35 -11.57 15.41
N PRO A 39 -5.46 -10.31 14.96
CA PRO A 39 -6.19 -9.99 13.75
C PRO A 39 -5.66 -10.73 12.53
N VAL A 40 -6.57 -11.08 11.63
CA VAL A 40 -6.29 -11.80 10.38
C VAL A 40 -6.68 -10.92 9.20
N THR A 41 -5.83 -10.89 8.17
CA THR A 41 -6.08 -10.16 6.93
C THR A 41 -5.73 -10.97 5.69
N LEU A 42 -6.22 -10.50 4.57
CA LEU A 42 -5.81 -10.88 3.22
C LEU A 42 -5.50 -9.59 2.45
N VAL A 43 -4.34 -9.51 1.81
CA VAL A 43 -3.93 -8.32 1.09
C VAL A 43 -4.56 -8.29 -0.30
N CYS A 44 -5.31 -7.24 -0.62
CA CYS A 44 -6.02 -7.09 -1.89
C CYS A 44 -5.39 -6.03 -2.82
N CYS A 45 -5.51 -6.23 -4.15
CA CYS A 45 -4.97 -5.32 -5.16
C CYS A 45 -5.89 -5.08 -6.37
N GLN A 46 -7.08 -5.65 -6.41
CA GLN A 46 -7.98 -5.58 -7.55
C GLN A 46 -8.41 -4.15 -7.88
N ASN A 47 -8.64 -3.88 -9.19
CA ASN A 47 -9.06 -2.56 -9.65
C ASN A 47 -10.53 -2.28 -9.31
N ASP A 48 -11.41 -3.28 -9.45
CA ASP A 48 -12.80 -3.17 -9.03
C ASP A 48 -12.99 -3.75 -7.62
N TYR A 49 -12.62 -2.98 -6.62
CA TYR A 49 -12.74 -3.33 -5.21
C TYR A 49 -14.20 -3.53 -4.76
N THR A 50 -15.17 -3.07 -5.54
CA THR A 50 -16.60 -3.24 -5.20
C THR A 50 -17.05 -4.68 -5.29
N LYS A 51 -16.37 -5.51 -6.09
CA LYS A 51 -16.63 -6.95 -6.23
C LYS A 51 -16.01 -7.80 -5.11
N ASP A 52 -15.06 -7.25 -4.38
CA ASP A 52 -14.36 -7.98 -3.34
C ASP A 52 -15.27 -8.24 -2.13
N ILE A 53 -15.76 -9.46 -2.03
CA ILE A 53 -16.55 -9.92 -0.89
C ILE A 53 -15.68 -10.59 0.19
N THR A 54 -14.47 -10.98 -0.15
CA THR A 54 -13.56 -11.72 0.74
C THR A 54 -12.88 -10.80 1.75
N THR A 55 -12.27 -9.71 1.30
CA THR A 55 -11.58 -8.73 2.18
C THR A 55 -12.54 -8.13 3.21
N ARG A 56 -13.82 -7.98 2.86
CA ARG A 56 -14.86 -7.50 3.80
C ARG A 56 -15.04 -8.40 5.03
N THR A 57 -14.65 -9.68 4.96
CA THR A 57 -14.76 -10.61 6.07
C THR A 57 -13.56 -10.62 7.00
N MET A 58 -12.42 -10.06 6.57
CA MET A 58 -11.19 -9.99 7.37
C MET A 58 -11.32 -8.98 8.53
N ASP A 59 -10.46 -9.09 9.53
CA ASP A 59 -10.48 -8.16 10.69
C ASP A 59 -9.93 -6.78 10.32
N ILE A 60 -8.95 -6.75 9.42
CA ILE A 60 -8.30 -5.54 8.91
C ILE A 60 -8.33 -5.58 7.39
N VAL A 61 -8.68 -4.46 6.77
CA VAL A 61 -8.58 -4.28 5.32
C VAL A 61 -7.15 -3.87 4.98
N CYS A 62 -6.41 -4.72 4.28
CA CYS A 62 -5.07 -4.43 3.79
C CYS A 62 -5.09 -4.30 2.27
N ILE A 63 -4.62 -3.16 1.77
CA ILE A 63 -4.67 -2.82 0.34
C ILE A 63 -3.28 -2.53 -0.21
N ASN A 64 -2.97 -3.09 -1.39
CA ASN A 64 -1.82 -2.73 -2.20
C ASN A 64 -2.29 -1.77 -3.28
N ARG A 65 -1.84 -0.51 -3.26
CA ARG A 65 -2.31 0.50 -4.20
C ARG A 65 -1.19 1.38 -4.72
N TYR A 66 -1.29 1.66 -6.01
CA TYR A 66 -0.28 2.42 -6.74
C TYR A 66 -0.92 3.55 -7.56
N TYR A 67 -1.95 4.22 -6.98
CA TYR A 67 -2.54 5.43 -7.54
C TYR A 67 -1.47 6.50 -7.75
N GLY A 68 -1.38 7.05 -8.97
CA GLY A 68 -0.32 7.97 -9.36
C GLY A 68 0.92 7.30 -9.96
N TRP A 69 1.01 5.95 -9.88
CA TRP A 69 2.07 5.19 -10.52
C TRP A 69 1.55 4.30 -11.65
N TYR A 70 0.90 3.16 -11.37
CA TYR A 70 0.32 2.30 -12.43
C TYR A 70 -1.00 2.84 -12.94
N ASN A 71 -1.83 3.36 -12.05
CA ASN A 71 -3.09 3.98 -12.38
C ASN A 71 -2.96 5.49 -12.17
N LEU A 72 -3.49 6.31 -13.11
CA LEU A 72 -3.44 7.77 -13.05
C LEU A 72 -1.98 8.28 -13.00
N SER A 73 -1.10 7.67 -13.77
CA SER A 73 0.35 7.86 -13.75
C SER A 73 0.76 9.33 -13.83
N GLY A 74 1.50 9.82 -12.85
CA GLY A 74 2.02 11.19 -12.78
C GLY A 74 0.99 12.27 -12.38
N ASP A 75 -0.32 11.98 -12.44
CA ASP A 75 -1.37 12.90 -12.02
C ASP A 75 -1.73 12.66 -10.53
N MET A 76 -1.04 13.37 -9.65
CA MET A 76 -1.25 13.19 -8.21
C MET A 76 -2.58 13.74 -7.69
N ASP A 77 -3.23 14.67 -8.40
CA ASP A 77 -4.56 15.14 -8.02
C ASP A 77 -5.62 14.07 -8.32
N ALA A 78 -5.58 13.49 -9.51
CA ALA A 78 -6.44 12.37 -9.87
C ALA A 78 -6.14 11.13 -9.00
N ALA A 79 -4.86 10.87 -8.68
CA ALA A 79 -4.43 9.78 -7.82
C ALA A 79 -5.04 9.89 -6.41
N CYS A 80 -4.94 11.05 -5.79
CA CYS A 80 -5.56 11.30 -4.48
C CYS A 80 -7.08 11.19 -4.53
N TYR A 81 -7.72 11.67 -5.61
CA TYR A 81 -9.15 11.52 -5.79
C TYR A 81 -9.56 10.03 -5.86
N GLY A 82 -8.89 9.24 -6.71
CA GLY A 82 -9.17 7.81 -6.84
C GLY A 82 -8.94 7.04 -5.53
N LEU A 83 -7.82 7.32 -4.84
CA LEU A 83 -7.55 6.74 -3.53
C LEU A 83 -8.64 7.09 -2.51
N ASN A 84 -9.10 8.35 -2.48
CA ASN A 84 -10.14 8.76 -1.54
C ASN A 84 -11.47 8.04 -1.79
N GLN A 85 -11.86 7.83 -3.05
CA GLN A 85 -13.07 7.06 -3.38
C GLN A 85 -12.98 5.61 -2.85
N GLU A 86 -11.83 4.98 -2.98
CA GLU A 86 -11.63 3.64 -2.45
C GLU A 86 -11.59 3.61 -0.91
N LEU A 87 -10.88 4.55 -0.30
CA LEU A 87 -10.83 4.63 1.16
C LEU A 87 -12.21 4.90 1.77
N ASP A 88 -13.03 5.73 1.14
CA ASP A 88 -14.40 5.99 1.57
C ASP A 88 -15.29 4.73 1.46
N PHE A 89 -15.11 3.93 0.39
CA PHE A 89 -15.76 2.62 0.27
C PHE A 89 -15.36 1.64 1.38
N TRP A 90 -14.06 1.56 1.70
CA TRP A 90 -13.60 0.68 2.78
C TRP A 90 -14.01 1.18 4.16
N ALA A 91 -14.19 2.49 4.36
CA ALA A 91 -14.70 3.07 5.60
C ALA A 91 -16.09 2.53 5.98
N GLU A 92 -16.94 2.22 4.99
CA GLU A 92 -18.27 1.64 5.20
C GLU A 92 -18.23 0.24 5.86
N GLN A 93 -17.08 -0.42 5.84
CA GLN A 93 -16.90 -1.71 6.51
C GLN A 93 -16.69 -1.57 8.04
N HIS A 94 -16.50 -0.34 8.54
CA HIS A 94 -16.23 -0.04 9.97
C HIS A 94 -15.07 -0.86 10.56
N LYS A 95 -14.03 -1.06 9.76
CA LYS A 95 -12.82 -1.82 10.10
C LYS A 95 -11.59 -0.95 9.94
N PRO A 96 -10.50 -1.26 10.68
CA PRO A 96 -9.23 -0.64 10.39
C PRO A 96 -8.78 -0.92 8.95
N VAL A 97 -8.20 0.08 8.30
CA VAL A 97 -7.62 -0.03 6.96
C VAL A 97 -6.12 0.25 7.02
N MET A 98 -5.34 -0.50 6.28
CA MET A 98 -3.89 -0.35 6.19
C MET A 98 -3.44 -0.42 4.74
N MET A 99 -2.54 0.48 4.34
CA MET A 99 -1.81 0.39 3.08
C MET A 99 -0.66 -0.60 3.26
N SER A 100 -0.77 -1.78 2.67
CA SER A 100 0.25 -2.83 2.76
C SER A 100 1.35 -2.69 1.69
N GLU A 101 1.04 -2.02 0.59
CA GLU A 101 2.05 -1.62 -0.40
C GLU A 101 1.63 -0.34 -1.13
N TYR A 102 2.56 0.61 -1.23
CA TYR A 102 2.50 1.77 -2.14
C TYR A 102 3.91 2.25 -2.47
N GLY A 103 4.10 2.85 -3.64
CA GLY A 103 5.42 3.35 -4.05
C GLY A 103 5.49 3.68 -5.53
N ALA A 104 6.50 4.48 -5.89
CA ALA A 104 6.79 4.90 -7.26
C ALA A 104 8.22 4.55 -7.63
N ASP A 105 8.43 4.00 -8.85
CA ASP A 105 9.78 3.71 -9.33
C ASP A 105 10.58 5.02 -9.51
N THR A 106 11.82 5.01 -9.04
CA THR A 106 12.68 6.18 -8.92
C THR A 106 14.10 5.83 -9.27
N VAL A 107 14.63 6.48 -10.30
CA VAL A 107 16.01 6.31 -10.71
C VAL A 107 16.90 7.15 -9.80
N ALA A 108 17.78 6.49 -9.04
CA ALA A 108 18.68 7.18 -8.11
C ALA A 108 19.56 8.22 -8.84
N GLY A 109 19.58 9.44 -8.32
CA GLY A 109 20.32 10.56 -8.92
C GLY A 109 19.58 11.26 -10.08
N LEU A 110 18.39 10.82 -10.46
CA LEU A 110 17.55 11.56 -11.40
C LEU A 110 16.75 12.63 -10.63
N HIS A 111 17.07 13.88 -10.91
CA HIS A 111 16.45 15.05 -10.30
C HIS A 111 15.75 15.92 -11.31
N THR A 112 14.56 16.41 -10.99
CA THR A 112 13.76 17.29 -11.85
C THR A 112 13.13 18.41 -11.04
N ALA A 113 12.93 19.57 -11.68
CA ALA A 113 12.34 20.73 -11.01
C ALA A 113 10.84 20.61 -10.79
N GLY A 114 10.15 19.79 -11.60
CA GLY A 114 8.69 19.63 -11.59
C GLY A 114 8.20 18.35 -10.93
N ALA A 115 9.07 17.58 -10.28
CA ALA A 115 8.74 16.26 -9.73
C ALA A 115 8.13 15.32 -10.78
N GLU A 116 8.78 15.21 -11.95
CA GLU A 116 8.37 14.31 -13.03
C GLU A 116 8.62 12.86 -12.65
N MET A 117 7.79 11.95 -13.18
CA MET A 117 7.88 10.51 -12.93
C MET A 117 9.31 9.99 -13.08
N PHE A 118 9.68 9.01 -12.27
CA PHE A 118 11.01 8.42 -12.12
C PHE A 118 12.04 9.31 -11.41
N SER A 119 11.78 10.59 -11.15
CA SER A 119 12.69 11.42 -10.35
C SER A 119 12.59 11.13 -8.86
N GLU A 120 13.63 11.50 -8.11
CA GLU A 120 13.60 11.38 -6.65
C GLU A 120 12.59 12.34 -6.01
N GLU A 121 12.37 13.51 -6.63
CA GLU A 121 11.34 14.47 -6.22
C GLU A 121 9.93 13.92 -6.41
N PHE A 122 9.69 13.16 -7.49
CA PHE A 122 8.39 12.51 -7.70
C PHE A 122 8.10 11.46 -6.61
N GLN A 123 9.08 10.66 -6.22
CA GLN A 123 8.91 9.69 -5.14
C GLN A 123 8.52 10.37 -3.82
N VAL A 124 9.16 11.51 -3.51
CA VAL A 124 8.81 12.31 -2.32
C VAL A 124 7.40 12.88 -2.43
N GLU A 125 7.04 13.48 -3.58
CA GLU A 125 5.71 14.05 -3.82
C GLU A 125 4.62 12.97 -3.74
N PHE A 126 4.88 11.80 -4.30
CA PHE A 126 4.00 10.65 -4.23
C PHE A 126 3.69 10.27 -2.77
N TYR A 127 4.71 10.05 -1.95
CA TYR A 127 4.51 9.75 -0.53
C TYR A 127 3.82 10.89 0.20
N ARG A 128 4.31 12.12 0.06
CA ARG A 128 3.76 13.30 0.71
C ARG A 128 2.26 13.48 0.47
N ARG A 129 1.82 13.26 -0.76
CA ARG A 129 0.41 13.41 -1.16
C ARG A 129 -0.47 12.31 -0.61
N LEU A 130 -0.05 11.04 -0.74
CA LEU A 130 -0.84 9.91 -0.27
C LEU A 130 -0.86 9.83 1.26
N ASP A 131 0.26 10.06 1.92
CA ASP A 131 0.35 10.09 3.38
C ASP A 131 -0.57 11.16 3.99
N ALA A 132 -0.67 12.32 3.36
CA ALA A 132 -1.61 13.37 3.79
C ALA A 132 -3.08 12.92 3.70
N GLU A 133 -3.43 12.02 2.75
CA GLU A 133 -4.76 11.43 2.70
C GLU A 133 -4.98 10.38 3.79
N PHE A 134 -3.97 9.59 4.11
CA PHE A 134 -4.01 8.62 5.22
C PHE A 134 -4.21 9.31 6.57
N ASP A 135 -3.53 10.42 6.79
CA ASP A 135 -3.56 11.15 8.06
C ASP A 135 -4.91 11.78 8.39
N LYS A 136 -5.74 12.05 7.38
CA LYS A 136 -7.11 12.56 7.57
C LYS A 136 -8.08 11.55 8.19
N ARG A 137 -7.70 10.28 8.28
CA ARG A 137 -8.60 9.17 8.61
C ARG A 137 -8.20 8.45 9.90
N PRO A 138 -8.95 8.58 11.00
CA PRO A 138 -8.60 7.95 12.27
C PRO A 138 -8.60 6.42 12.21
N TRP A 139 -9.40 5.83 11.32
CA TRP A 139 -9.49 4.38 11.11
C TRP A 139 -8.40 3.82 10.19
N PHE A 140 -7.57 4.66 9.56
CA PHE A 140 -6.41 4.22 8.81
C PHE A 140 -5.23 4.00 9.76
N VAL A 141 -4.80 2.74 9.92
CA VAL A 141 -3.96 2.34 11.06
C VAL A 141 -2.50 2.08 10.72
N GLY A 142 -2.12 2.10 9.44
CA GLY A 142 -0.71 1.89 9.08
C GLY A 142 -0.42 1.94 7.60
N GLU A 143 0.87 2.07 7.29
CA GLU A 143 1.39 2.14 5.94
C GLU A 143 2.70 1.35 5.81
N PHE A 144 2.85 0.59 4.72
CA PHE A 144 4.08 -0.06 4.34
C PHE A 144 4.44 0.31 2.90
N VAL A 145 5.67 0.74 2.70
CA VAL A 145 6.15 1.09 1.36
C VAL A 145 6.57 -0.16 0.58
N TRP A 146 6.28 -0.20 -0.69
CA TRP A 146 6.91 -1.08 -1.63
C TRP A 146 7.93 -0.28 -2.44
N ASN A 147 9.26 -0.40 -2.14
CA ASN A 147 9.81 -1.35 -1.19
C ASN A 147 11.06 -0.78 -0.48
N PHE A 148 11.75 -1.61 0.28
CA PHE A 148 12.96 -1.22 1.00
C PHE A 148 14.11 -0.84 0.04
N ALA A 149 14.42 -1.70 -0.93
CA ALA A 149 15.55 -1.47 -1.85
C ALA A 149 15.26 -2.00 -3.25
N ASP A 150 15.82 -1.34 -4.25
CA ASP A 150 15.74 -1.75 -5.65
C ASP A 150 16.18 -3.19 -5.86
N TYR A 151 15.53 -3.90 -6.77
CA TYR A 151 15.87 -5.27 -7.14
C TYR A 151 15.60 -5.55 -8.62
N ASP A 152 16.24 -6.59 -9.14
CA ASP A 152 16.08 -7.01 -10.53
C ASP A 152 14.69 -7.61 -10.77
N THR A 153 14.10 -7.28 -11.90
CA THR A 153 12.84 -7.83 -12.39
C THR A 153 12.77 -7.69 -13.91
N VAL A 154 11.74 -8.26 -14.49
CA VAL A 154 11.48 -8.12 -15.94
C VAL A 154 11.36 -6.65 -16.31
N GLN A 155 12.03 -6.27 -17.42
CA GLN A 155 12.02 -4.91 -17.96
C GLN A 155 10.68 -4.56 -18.62
N GLY A 156 10.32 -3.30 -18.56
CA GLY A 156 9.12 -2.75 -19.21
C GLY A 156 9.03 -1.24 -19.02
N PRO A 157 8.05 -0.56 -19.64
CA PRO A 157 7.92 0.90 -19.52
C PRO A 157 7.81 1.39 -18.07
N MET A 158 7.20 0.57 -17.20
CA MET A 158 7.07 0.88 -15.76
C MET A 158 8.12 0.16 -14.90
N ARG A 159 9.13 -0.48 -15.50
CA ARG A 159 10.18 -1.27 -14.85
C ARG A 159 11.52 -1.04 -15.53
N VAL A 160 11.98 0.19 -15.56
CA VAL A 160 13.26 0.57 -16.19
C VAL A 160 14.40 0.11 -15.31
N ASP A 161 15.23 -0.81 -15.81
CA ASP A 161 16.37 -1.40 -15.09
C ASP A 161 15.97 -2.05 -13.75
N GLY A 162 14.86 -2.83 -13.77
CA GLY A 162 14.32 -3.53 -12.60
C GLY A 162 13.22 -2.78 -11.85
N ASN A 163 12.90 -3.24 -10.64
CA ASN A 163 12.01 -2.53 -9.74
C ASN A 163 12.78 -1.43 -9.00
N LYS A 164 12.42 -0.19 -9.26
CA LYS A 164 13.08 1.00 -8.70
C LYS A 164 12.25 1.70 -7.61
N LYS A 165 11.25 1.03 -7.05
CA LYS A 165 10.44 1.59 -5.96
C LYS A 165 11.15 1.63 -4.60
N GLY A 166 12.38 1.07 -4.53
CA GLY A 166 13.17 1.09 -3.32
C GLY A 166 13.35 2.49 -2.74
N LEU A 167 13.29 2.59 -1.41
CA LEU A 167 13.78 3.76 -0.68
C LEU A 167 15.30 3.85 -0.74
N PHE A 168 15.93 2.71 -0.96
CA PHE A 168 17.37 2.57 -1.17
C PHE A 168 17.63 1.97 -2.56
N THR A 169 18.79 2.25 -3.10
CA THR A 169 19.32 1.53 -4.25
C THR A 169 19.60 0.06 -3.87
N ARG A 170 19.86 -0.81 -4.85
CA ARG A 170 20.22 -2.21 -4.60
C ARG A 170 21.45 -2.36 -3.69
N ASP A 171 22.41 -1.45 -3.79
CA ASP A 171 23.62 -1.39 -2.94
C ASP A 171 23.43 -0.57 -1.65
N ARG A 172 22.18 -0.26 -1.29
CA ARG A 172 21.76 0.38 -0.03
C ARG A 172 22.13 1.87 0.10
N ARG A 173 22.27 2.58 -0.99
CA ARG A 173 22.35 4.05 -0.96
C ARG A 173 20.97 4.66 -0.82
N PRO A 174 20.76 5.61 0.12
CA PRO A 174 19.45 6.20 0.32
C PRO A 174 19.06 7.11 -0.86
N LYS A 175 17.78 7.10 -1.22
CA LYS A 175 17.15 8.08 -2.12
C LYS A 175 16.42 9.14 -1.30
N LEU A 176 15.96 10.24 -1.92
CA LEU A 176 15.24 11.31 -1.21
C LEU A 176 13.98 10.80 -0.49
N GLY A 177 13.25 9.87 -1.08
CA GLY A 177 12.06 9.25 -0.45
C GLY A 177 12.35 8.64 0.93
N MET A 178 13.54 8.04 1.11
CA MET A 178 13.96 7.50 2.41
C MET A 178 14.11 8.61 3.46
N HIS A 179 14.70 9.74 3.10
CA HIS A 179 14.88 10.86 4.04
C HIS A 179 13.53 11.46 4.44
N PHE A 180 12.61 11.61 3.48
CA PHE A 180 11.25 12.09 3.73
C PHE A 180 10.51 11.16 4.70
N LEU A 181 10.44 9.86 4.40
CA LEU A 181 9.73 8.89 5.25
C LEU A 181 10.37 8.71 6.63
N ARG A 182 11.71 8.78 6.71
CA ARG A 182 12.39 8.78 8.00
C ARG A 182 11.93 9.93 8.90
N GLN A 183 11.81 11.14 8.34
CA GLN A 183 11.32 12.30 9.09
C GLN A 183 9.85 12.07 9.50
N ARG A 184 8.99 11.71 8.54
CA ARG A 184 7.58 11.43 8.79
C ARG A 184 7.39 10.42 9.93
N TRP A 185 8.01 9.26 9.82
CA TRP A 185 7.84 8.21 10.84
C TRP A 185 8.44 8.57 12.20
N ALA A 186 9.47 9.41 12.25
CA ALA A 186 10.01 9.92 13.51
C ALA A 186 9.08 10.91 14.21
N GLU A 187 8.20 11.59 13.48
CA GLU A 187 7.20 12.53 13.99
C GLU A 187 5.91 11.84 14.46
N ILE A 188 5.65 10.59 14.02
CA ILE A 188 4.51 9.80 14.48
C ILE A 188 4.76 9.27 15.89
N PRO A 189 3.96 9.66 16.88
CA PRO A 189 4.14 9.17 18.25
C PRO A 189 3.79 7.68 18.36
N THR A 190 4.39 7.00 19.32
CA THR A 190 4.15 5.57 19.56
C THR A 190 2.69 5.29 19.96
N PHE A 191 2.04 6.25 20.61
CA PHE A 191 0.63 6.17 21.03
C PHE A 191 -0.06 7.52 20.80
N GLY A 192 -1.37 7.51 20.62
CA GLY A 192 -2.18 8.72 20.53
C GLY A 192 -2.03 9.50 19.21
N PHE A 193 -1.56 8.85 18.15
CA PHE A 193 -1.58 9.45 16.80
C PHE A 193 -3.00 9.36 16.24
N LYS A 194 -3.59 10.49 15.88
CA LYS A 194 -4.98 10.61 15.40
C LYS A 194 -6.08 10.43 16.48
N GLU A 195 -5.78 10.76 17.75
CA GLU A 195 -6.81 10.91 18.77
C GLU A 195 -7.55 12.25 18.68
#